data_0b47d14dd845c9319366d02a01183832
#
_entry.id   0b47d14dd845c9319366d02a01183832
#
_cell.length_a   1.000
_cell.length_b   1.000
_cell.length_c   1.000
_cell.angle_alpha   90.00
_cell.angle_beta   90.00
_cell.angle_gamma   90.00
#
_symmetry.space_group_name_H-M   'P 1'
#
loop_
_entity.id
_entity.type
_entity.pdbx_description
1 polymer ?
#
loop_
_entity_poly.entity_id
_entity_poly.type
_entity_poly.pdbx_seq_one_letter_code
_entity_poly.pdbx_strand_id
1 'polypeptide(L)'
;MVAFHPLTVIDIRRETEEAVSILFSVPPALRDAYRFAPGQYLTLRTRIEGEELRRSYSICNELRVAVKTVPEGKFSHFANAHLAVGDTLDVMTPDGRFTAPIEPEKAKRYLMIAAGSGITPILSLAKTYLHAEPKSQVTLIYGNKSAASILFLEDLQGLKDTYPTRFSLIHILSRQPREVPLFNGRIDRE
;
A
#
# COMPACT_ATOMS: atom_id res chain seq x y z
N MET A 1 12.18 -20.41 -2.52
CA MET A 1 12.23 -20.75 -1.07
C MET A 1 12.04 -19.44 -0.30
N VAL A 2 11.11 -19.39 0.63
CA VAL A 2 10.86 -18.20 1.45
C VAL A 2 12.03 -18.00 2.42
N ALA A 3 12.69 -16.85 2.35
CA ALA A 3 13.86 -16.52 3.17
C ALA A 3 13.75 -15.11 3.73
N PHE A 4 14.36 -14.87 4.90
CA PHE A 4 14.53 -13.55 5.48
C PHE A 4 15.94 -13.04 5.21
N HIS A 5 16.05 -11.80 4.77
CA HIS A 5 17.34 -11.12 4.60
C HIS A 5 17.29 -9.75 5.31
N PRO A 6 18.41 -9.29 5.87
CA PRO A 6 18.49 -7.95 6.40
C PRO A 6 18.48 -6.92 5.26
N LEU A 7 17.46 -6.06 5.23
CA LEU A 7 17.36 -4.96 4.28
C LEU A 7 17.42 -3.63 4.99
N THR A 8 18.12 -2.68 4.41
CA THR A 8 18.25 -1.33 4.94
C THR A 8 17.05 -0.47 4.54
N VAL A 9 16.51 0.26 5.50
CA VAL A 9 15.52 1.31 5.29
C VAL A 9 16.20 2.51 4.64
N ILE A 10 15.75 2.91 3.44
CA ILE A 10 16.36 4.03 2.70
C ILE A 10 15.45 5.25 2.59
N ASP A 11 14.16 5.10 2.88
CA ASP A 11 13.22 6.21 2.94
C ASP A 11 12.04 5.88 3.86
N ILE A 12 11.60 6.86 4.62
CA ILE A 12 10.38 6.80 5.44
C ILE A 12 9.59 8.07 5.18
N ARG A 13 8.32 7.90 4.75
CA ARG A 13 7.41 9.02 4.53
C ARG A 13 6.27 8.99 5.51
N ARG A 14 5.93 10.16 6.07
CA ARG A 14 4.72 10.34 6.89
C ARG A 14 3.53 10.45 5.94
N GLU A 15 2.77 9.36 5.80
CA GLU A 15 1.59 9.31 4.95
C GLU A 15 0.39 10.01 5.59
N THR A 16 0.23 9.79 6.90
CA THR A 16 -0.79 10.45 7.74
C THR A 16 -0.25 10.57 9.16
N GLU A 17 -0.97 11.23 10.06
CA GLU A 17 -0.61 11.28 11.48
C GLU A 17 -0.39 9.89 12.10
N GLU A 18 -1.17 8.89 11.65
CA GLU A 18 -1.16 7.52 12.18
C GLU A 18 -0.39 6.51 11.31
N ALA A 19 0.28 6.92 10.22
CA ALA A 19 0.88 5.96 9.30
C ALA A 19 2.16 6.47 8.64
N VAL A 20 3.13 5.55 8.48
CA VAL A 20 4.35 5.76 7.68
C VAL A 20 4.41 4.77 6.54
N SER A 21 5.05 5.15 5.43
CA SER A 21 5.52 4.21 4.42
C SER A 21 7.04 4.06 4.49
N ILE A 22 7.52 2.84 4.27
CA ILE A 22 8.91 2.43 4.46
C ILE A 22 9.42 1.82 3.16
N LEU A 23 10.50 2.35 2.60
CA LEU A 23 11.17 1.81 1.41
C LEU A 23 12.45 1.10 1.81
N PHE A 24 12.65 -0.09 1.26
CA PHE A 24 13.84 -0.90 1.49
C PHE A 24 14.79 -0.89 0.31
N SER A 25 16.08 -0.87 0.61
CA SER A 25 17.13 -1.14 -0.39
C SER A 25 17.36 -2.64 -0.53
N VAL A 26 17.40 -3.10 -1.77
CA VAL A 26 17.73 -4.51 -2.09
C VAL A 26 19.16 -4.59 -2.61
N PRO A 27 20.06 -5.28 -1.90
CA PRO A 27 21.39 -5.55 -2.40
C PRO A 27 21.40 -6.20 -3.78
N PRO A 28 22.36 -5.89 -4.67
CA PRO A 28 22.40 -6.45 -6.02
C PRO A 28 22.29 -7.98 -6.09
N ALA A 29 22.90 -8.69 -5.15
CA ALA A 29 22.86 -10.16 -5.06
C ALA A 29 21.47 -10.73 -4.73
N LEU A 30 20.54 -9.90 -4.21
CA LEU A 30 19.19 -10.31 -3.81
C LEU A 30 18.10 -9.81 -4.77
N ARG A 31 18.44 -9.07 -5.83
CA ARG A 31 17.44 -8.43 -6.71
C ARG A 31 16.44 -9.43 -7.29
N ASP A 32 16.89 -10.61 -7.70
CA ASP A 32 15.99 -11.63 -8.26
C ASP A 32 15.06 -12.23 -7.20
N ALA A 33 15.53 -12.38 -5.96
CA ALA A 33 14.73 -12.90 -4.86
C ALA A 33 13.64 -11.90 -4.40
N TYR A 34 13.83 -10.59 -4.65
CA TYR A 34 12.89 -9.54 -4.29
C TYR A 34 12.10 -8.99 -5.47
N ARG A 35 12.12 -9.66 -6.63
CA ARG A 35 11.12 -9.39 -7.68
C ARG A 35 9.73 -9.75 -7.16
N PHE A 36 8.77 -8.89 -7.39
CA PHE A 36 7.41 -9.10 -6.90
C PHE A 36 6.36 -8.83 -7.98
N ALA A 37 5.21 -9.48 -7.83
CA ALA A 37 4.00 -9.17 -8.57
C ALA A 37 3.12 -8.19 -7.78
N PRO A 38 2.37 -7.30 -8.45
CA PRO A 38 1.43 -6.39 -7.79
C PRO A 38 0.46 -7.15 -6.89
N GLY A 39 0.23 -6.63 -5.68
CA GLY A 39 -0.63 -7.26 -4.68
C GLY A 39 0.06 -8.25 -3.74
N GLN A 40 1.33 -8.56 -3.95
CA GLN A 40 2.14 -9.32 -2.99
C GLN A 40 2.49 -8.49 -1.75
N TYR A 41 2.98 -9.15 -0.70
CA TYR A 41 3.36 -8.57 0.58
C TYR A 41 4.77 -8.97 1.00
N LEU A 42 5.34 -8.18 1.93
CA LEU A 42 6.54 -8.51 2.70
C LEU A 42 6.14 -8.86 4.12
N THR A 43 6.80 -9.84 4.73
CA THR A 43 6.78 -10.03 6.18
C THR A 43 8.03 -9.42 6.77
N LEU A 44 7.84 -8.43 7.63
CA LEU A 44 8.91 -7.77 8.38
C LEU A 44 9.09 -8.46 9.72
N ARG A 45 10.34 -8.71 10.11
CA ARG A 45 10.71 -9.31 11.37
C ARG A 45 11.70 -8.41 12.08
N THR A 46 11.48 -8.20 13.37
CA THR A 46 12.41 -7.50 14.24
C THR A 46 12.20 -7.93 15.69
N ARG A 47 13.10 -7.51 16.56
CA ARG A 47 13.01 -7.79 17.99
C ARG A 47 12.75 -6.49 18.74
N ILE A 48 11.62 -6.43 19.47
CA ILE A 48 11.21 -5.27 20.28
C ILE A 48 11.04 -5.74 21.72
N GLU A 49 11.73 -5.09 22.66
CA GLU A 49 11.69 -5.44 24.08
C GLU A 49 11.99 -6.94 24.34
N GLY A 50 12.92 -7.53 23.57
CA GLY A 50 13.29 -8.94 23.69
C GLY A 50 12.35 -9.93 22.99
N GLU A 51 11.18 -9.49 22.50
CA GLU A 51 10.21 -10.31 21.78
C GLU A 51 10.44 -10.23 20.26
N GLU A 52 10.52 -11.38 19.57
CA GLU A 52 10.54 -11.42 18.11
C GLU A 52 9.14 -11.20 17.56
N LEU A 53 8.97 -10.16 16.75
CA LEU A 53 7.71 -9.82 16.10
C LEU A 53 7.81 -9.99 14.58
N ARG A 54 6.75 -10.55 14.00
CA ARG A 54 6.58 -10.67 12.54
C ARG A 54 5.27 -10.04 12.13
N ARG A 55 5.29 -9.19 11.11
CA ARG A 55 4.08 -8.53 10.58
C ARG A 55 4.18 -8.44 9.06
N SER A 56 3.06 -8.74 8.39
CA SER A 56 2.98 -8.71 6.93
C SER A 56 2.31 -7.43 6.46
N TYR A 57 2.89 -6.81 5.42
CA TYR A 57 2.42 -5.58 4.81
C TYR A 57 2.48 -5.70 3.30
N SER A 58 1.39 -5.36 2.62
CA SER A 58 1.36 -5.37 1.16
C SER A 58 2.31 -4.35 0.56
N ILE A 59 2.95 -4.72 -0.54
CA ILE A 59 3.82 -3.85 -1.31
C ILE A 59 2.95 -2.88 -2.09
N CYS A 60 3.15 -1.57 -1.92
CA CYS A 60 2.34 -0.53 -2.56
C CYS A 60 3.00 0.07 -3.80
N ASN A 61 4.32 0.15 -3.83
CA ASN A 61 5.12 0.66 -4.94
C ASN A 61 6.58 0.32 -4.69
N GLU A 62 7.40 0.04 -5.72
CA GLU A 62 8.79 -0.41 -5.52
C GLU A 62 8.83 -1.47 -4.41
N LEU A 63 9.85 -1.54 -3.56
CA LEU A 63 9.82 -2.38 -2.37
C LEU A 63 9.39 -1.58 -1.14
N ARG A 64 8.26 -0.89 -1.24
CA ARG A 64 7.67 -0.01 -0.21
C ARG A 64 6.43 -0.65 0.40
N VAL A 65 6.33 -0.57 1.73
CA VAL A 65 5.15 -0.98 2.49
C VAL A 65 4.65 0.17 3.35
N ALA A 66 3.37 0.14 3.75
CA ALA A 66 2.83 1.12 4.69
C ALA A 66 2.42 0.47 6.01
N VAL A 67 2.78 1.12 7.11
CA VAL A 67 2.49 0.68 8.47
C VAL A 67 1.64 1.72 9.18
N LYS A 68 0.37 1.39 9.38
CA LYS A 68 -0.55 2.20 10.16
C LYS A 68 -0.51 1.77 11.62
N THR A 69 -0.43 2.73 12.53
CA THR A 69 -0.52 2.49 13.97
C THR A 69 -1.87 1.88 14.32
N VAL A 70 -1.84 0.80 15.10
CA VAL A 70 -3.03 0.17 15.69
C VAL A 70 -2.90 0.19 17.20
N PRO A 71 -4.03 0.31 17.95
CA PRO A 71 -3.98 0.24 19.41
C PRO A 71 -3.19 -0.99 19.88
N GLU A 72 -2.32 -0.83 20.86
CA GLU A 72 -1.50 -1.89 21.45
C GLU A 72 -0.56 -2.63 20.49
N GLY A 73 -0.43 -2.14 19.27
CA GLY A 73 0.39 -2.76 18.21
C GLY A 73 1.88 -2.44 18.37
N LYS A 74 2.66 -3.22 19.12
CA LYS A 74 4.09 -2.99 19.36
C LYS A 74 4.88 -2.65 18.09
N PHE A 75 4.75 -3.47 17.02
CA PHE A 75 5.48 -3.21 15.77
C PHE A 75 5.02 -1.92 15.08
N SER A 76 3.71 -1.64 15.03
CA SER A 76 3.20 -0.45 14.36
C SER A 76 3.59 0.84 15.10
N HIS A 77 3.65 0.82 16.43
CA HIS A 77 4.18 1.93 17.21
C HIS A 77 5.68 2.11 17.00
N PHE A 78 6.46 1.03 17.04
CA PHE A 78 7.89 1.06 16.75
C PHE A 78 8.16 1.66 15.36
N ALA A 79 7.47 1.19 14.32
CA ALA A 79 7.65 1.67 12.95
C ALA A 79 7.29 3.16 12.77
N ASN A 80 6.31 3.67 13.53
CA ASN A 80 5.86 5.06 13.43
C ASN A 80 6.66 6.04 14.30
N ALA A 81 7.31 5.57 15.39
CA ALA A 81 7.96 6.43 16.37
C ALA A 81 9.48 6.27 16.45
N HIS A 82 10.03 5.10 16.13
CA HIS A 82 11.42 4.77 16.41
C HIS A 82 12.24 4.34 15.20
N LEU A 83 11.60 3.78 14.17
CA LEU A 83 12.30 3.34 12.96
C LEU A 83 12.85 4.54 12.18
N ALA A 84 14.11 4.48 11.77
CA ALA A 84 14.78 5.54 11.06
C ALA A 84 15.41 5.06 9.74
N VAL A 85 15.68 6.01 8.84
CA VAL A 85 16.49 5.75 7.64
C VAL A 85 17.89 5.32 8.07
N GLY A 86 18.40 4.23 7.48
CA GLY A 86 19.65 3.58 7.85
C GLY A 86 19.46 2.35 8.75
N ASP A 87 18.31 2.19 9.39
CA ASP A 87 18.00 0.99 10.17
C ASP A 87 17.87 -0.24 9.27
N THR A 88 18.06 -1.41 9.86
CA THR A 88 17.93 -2.69 9.18
C THR A 88 16.82 -3.50 9.80
N LEU A 89 15.95 -4.05 8.97
CA LEU A 89 14.93 -5.03 9.36
C LEU A 89 15.18 -6.34 8.60
N ASP A 90 14.83 -7.46 9.22
CA ASP A 90 14.72 -8.72 8.50
C ASP A 90 13.44 -8.73 7.66
N VAL A 91 13.60 -8.80 6.36
CA VAL A 91 12.50 -8.77 5.39
C VAL A 91 12.40 -10.11 4.69
N MET A 92 11.22 -10.71 4.72
CA MET A 92 10.94 -11.93 3.96
C MET A 92 10.84 -11.61 2.47
N THR A 93 11.30 -12.52 1.62
CA THR A 93 11.06 -12.41 0.17
C THR A 93 9.57 -12.27 -0.13
N PRO A 94 9.19 -11.52 -1.19
CA PRO A 94 7.79 -11.26 -1.53
C PRO A 94 6.97 -12.55 -1.65
N ASP A 95 5.75 -12.54 -1.11
CA ASP A 95 4.79 -13.65 -1.16
C ASP A 95 3.36 -13.10 -1.31
N GLY A 96 2.41 -13.99 -1.64
CA GLY A 96 0.99 -13.64 -1.75
C GLY A 96 0.39 -13.94 -3.12
N ARG A 97 -0.95 -14.11 -3.12
CA ARG A 97 -1.72 -14.49 -4.30
C ARG A 97 -2.80 -13.48 -4.67
N PHE A 98 -2.80 -12.31 -4.07
CA PHE A 98 -3.74 -11.24 -4.39
C PHE A 98 -3.29 -10.52 -5.66
N THR A 99 -3.20 -11.27 -6.76
CA THR A 99 -2.74 -10.82 -8.06
C THR A 99 -3.76 -11.22 -9.14
N ALA A 100 -3.76 -10.49 -10.26
CA ALA A 100 -4.51 -10.88 -11.44
C ALA A 100 -3.63 -10.74 -12.68
N PRO A 101 -3.90 -11.51 -13.75
CA PRO A 101 -3.12 -11.45 -14.99
C PRO A 101 -3.15 -10.06 -15.61
N ILE A 102 -1.99 -9.61 -16.08
CA ILE A 102 -1.85 -8.41 -16.90
C ILE A 102 -2.04 -8.82 -18.35
N GLU A 103 -2.99 -8.18 -19.05
CA GLU A 103 -3.34 -8.49 -20.44
C GLU A 103 -3.36 -7.21 -21.29
N PRO A 104 -2.21 -6.73 -21.80
CA PRO A 104 -2.03 -5.43 -22.43
C PRO A 104 -2.98 -5.16 -23.62
N GLU A 105 -3.37 -6.21 -24.34
CA GLU A 105 -4.22 -6.10 -25.51
C GLU A 105 -5.73 -6.00 -25.20
N LYS A 106 -6.11 -6.34 -23.95
CA LYS A 106 -7.52 -6.31 -23.54
C LYS A 106 -7.92 -4.92 -23.04
N ALA A 107 -9.19 -4.56 -23.32
CA ALA A 107 -9.85 -3.39 -22.76
C ALA A 107 -10.73 -3.83 -21.58
N LYS A 108 -10.24 -3.70 -20.37
CA LYS A 108 -10.96 -4.10 -19.15
C LYS A 108 -11.45 -2.88 -18.37
N ARG A 109 -12.49 -3.12 -17.56
CA ARG A 109 -12.95 -2.17 -16.55
C ARG A 109 -12.77 -2.78 -15.18
N TYR A 110 -11.84 -2.22 -14.41
CA TYR A 110 -11.57 -2.65 -13.06
C TYR A 110 -12.36 -1.80 -12.06
N LEU A 111 -13.15 -2.44 -11.22
CA LEU A 111 -13.70 -1.83 -10.01
C LEU A 111 -12.87 -2.29 -8.83
N MET A 112 -12.22 -1.35 -8.16
CA MET A 112 -11.39 -1.59 -6.99
C MET A 112 -12.04 -0.92 -5.78
N ILE A 113 -12.08 -1.63 -4.65
CA ILE A 113 -12.64 -1.12 -3.41
C ILE A 113 -11.58 -1.28 -2.31
N ALA A 114 -11.30 -0.20 -1.60
CA ALA A 114 -10.34 -0.18 -0.49
C ALA A 114 -10.90 0.59 0.70
N ALA A 115 -10.43 0.25 1.89
CA ALA A 115 -10.69 1.00 3.11
C ALA A 115 -9.41 1.12 3.96
N GLY A 116 -9.10 2.34 4.41
CA GLY A 116 -7.93 2.63 5.25
C GLY A 116 -6.63 2.06 4.67
N SER A 117 -5.87 1.29 5.47
CA SER A 117 -4.59 0.69 5.05
C SER A 117 -4.73 -0.41 4.00
N GLY A 118 -5.94 -0.93 3.73
CA GLY A 118 -6.20 -1.85 2.62
C GLY A 118 -5.95 -1.26 1.23
N ILE A 119 -5.64 0.03 1.14
CA ILE A 119 -5.24 0.68 -0.11
C ILE A 119 -3.91 0.15 -0.66
N THR A 120 -3.01 -0.36 0.17
CA THR A 120 -1.64 -0.73 -0.25
C THR A 120 -1.59 -1.71 -1.43
N PRO A 121 -2.23 -2.90 -1.40
CA PRO A 121 -2.25 -3.79 -2.55
C PRO A 121 -3.06 -3.23 -3.73
N ILE A 122 -4.11 -2.46 -3.44
CA ILE A 122 -4.97 -1.87 -4.47
C ILE A 122 -4.22 -0.79 -5.26
N LEU A 123 -3.42 0.04 -4.59
CA LEU A 123 -2.58 1.04 -5.23
C LEU A 123 -1.55 0.38 -6.17
N SER A 124 -0.91 -0.70 -5.70
CA SER A 124 0.04 -1.48 -6.50
C SER A 124 -0.61 -2.03 -7.78
N LEU A 125 -1.79 -2.62 -7.65
CA LEU A 125 -2.56 -3.14 -8.78
C LEU A 125 -3.01 -2.01 -9.73
N ALA A 126 -3.56 -0.92 -9.19
CA ALA A 126 -4.05 0.21 -10.00
C ALA A 126 -2.92 0.84 -10.84
N LYS A 127 -1.76 1.12 -10.20
CA LYS A 127 -0.55 1.61 -10.91
C LYS A 127 -0.14 0.68 -12.03
N THR A 128 -0.11 -0.61 -11.75
CA THR A 128 0.32 -1.61 -12.73
C THR A 128 -0.65 -1.73 -13.91
N TYR A 129 -1.96 -1.82 -13.67
CA TYR A 129 -2.93 -1.94 -14.77
C TYR A 129 -3.01 -0.67 -15.62
N LEU A 130 -2.99 0.51 -14.99
CA LEU A 130 -3.00 1.77 -15.72
C LEU A 130 -1.76 1.93 -16.61
N HIS A 131 -0.59 1.43 -16.15
CA HIS A 131 0.65 1.48 -16.91
C HIS A 131 0.70 0.39 -18.00
N ALA A 132 0.40 -0.85 -17.66
CA ALA A 132 0.64 -2.01 -18.53
C ALA A 132 -0.52 -2.34 -19.47
N GLU A 133 -1.74 -1.85 -19.19
CA GLU A 133 -2.94 -2.09 -20.00
C GLU A 133 -3.51 -0.77 -20.53
N PRO A 134 -3.01 -0.23 -21.64
CA PRO A 134 -3.36 1.11 -22.12
C PRO A 134 -4.83 1.29 -22.52
N LYS A 135 -5.54 0.20 -22.81
CA LYS A 135 -6.97 0.20 -23.16
C LYS A 135 -7.91 0.03 -21.97
N SER A 136 -7.37 -0.29 -20.79
CA SER A 136 -8.15 -0.59 -19.58
C SER A 136 -8.43 0.67 -18.74
N GLN A 137 -9.52 0.63 -18.00
CA GLN A 137 -9.96 1.67 -17.07
C GLN A 137 -10.03 1.14 -15.65
N VAL A 138 -9.73 1.99 -14.68
CA VAL A 138 -9.78 1.67 -13.24
C VAL A 138 -10.70 2.66 -12.54
N THR A 139 -11.68 2.16 -11.81
CA THR A 139 -12.47 2.94 -10.85
C THR A 139 -12.11 2.47 -9.44
N LEU A 140 -11.60 3.38 -8.61
CA LEU A 140 -11.26 3.12 -7.22
C LEU A 140 -12.25 3.83 -6.30
N ILE A 141 -12.97 3.06 -5.49
CA ILE A 141 -13.78 3.55 -4.37
C ILE A 141 -12.96 3.36 -3.09
N TYR A 142 -12.63 4.46 -2.40
CA TYR A 142 -11.72 4.43 -1.27
C TYR A 142 -12.33 5.05 -0.02
N GLY A 143 -12.69 4.19 0.95
CA GLY A 143 -13.28 4.56 2.23
C GLY A 143 -12.23 4.94 3.29
N ASN A 144 -12.44 6.07 3.97
CA ASN A 144 -11.60 6.56 5.05
C ASN A 144 -12.43 7.22 6.15
N LYS A 145 -11.82 7.51 7.30
CA LYS A 145 -12.48 8.27 8.37
C LYS A 145 -12.67 9.75 7.98
N SER A 146 -11.60 10.37 7.48
CA SER A 146 -11.52 11.77 7.07
C SER A 146 -10.48 11.94 5.95
N ALA A 147 -10.42 13.10 5.33
CA ALA A 147 -9.41 13.44 4.33
C ALA A 147 -7.98 13.28 4.89
N ALA A 148 -7.73 13.73 6.12
CA ALA A 148 -6.43 13.62 6.79
C ALA A 148 -5.99 12.17 7.07
N SER A 149 -6.90 11.19 6.98
CA SER A 149 -6.61 9.77 7.18
C SER A 149 -6.39 8.98 5.87
N ILE A 150 -6.40 9.66 4.72
CA ILE A 150 -6.19 9.03 3.40
C ILE A 150 -4.70 8.77 3.21
N LEU A 151 -4.32 7.48 3.18
CA LEU A 151 -2.96 7.09 2.83
C LEU A 151 -2.73 7.25 1.33
N PHE A 152 -1.51 7.65 0.95
CA PHE A 152 -1.09 7.80 -0.45
C PHE A 152 -1.95 8.79 -1.25
N LEU A 153 -2.46 9.85 -0.60
CA LEU A 153 -3.31 10.83 -1.26
C LEU A 153 -2.62 11.47 -2.47
N GLU A 154 -1.34 11.86 -2.33
CA GLU A 154 -0.54 12.46 -3.42
C GLU A 154 -0.30 11.47 -4.56
N ASP A 155 0.02 10.21 -4.24
CA ASP A 155 0.17 9.14 -5.25
C ASP A 155 -1.12 8.91 -6.04
N LEU A 156 -2.27 8.91 -5.36
CA LEU A 156 -3.58 8.73 -6.00
C LEU A 156 -3.95 9.93 -6.87
N GLN A 157 -3.64 11.15 -6.44
CA GLN A 157 -3.82 12.36 -7.23
C GLN A 157 -2.91 12.35 -8.46
N GLY A 158 -1.63 12.01 -8.30
CA GLY A 158 -0.69 11.86 -9.42
C GLY A 158 -1.14 10.81 -10.44
N LEU A 159 -1.75 9.71 -10.00
CA LEU A 159 -2.39 8.74 -10.92
C LEU A 159 -3.56 9.38 -11.69
N LYS A 160 -4.39 10.18 -11.02
CA LYS A 160 -5.51 10.88 -11.66
C LYS A 160 -5.03 11.87 -12.70
N ASP A 161 -3.96 12.60 -12.41
CA ASP A 161 -3.36 13.57 -13.33
C ASP A 161 -2.71 12.87 -14.53
N THR A 162 -2.05 11.74 -14.31
CA THR A 162 -1.41 10.94 -15.37
C THR A 162 -2.43 10.24 -16.26
N TYR A 163 -3.55 9.76 -15.68
CA TYR A 163 -4.56 8.97 -16.40
C TYR A 163 -5.97 9.57 -16.26
N PRO A 164 -6.23 10.84 -16.67
CA PRO A 164 -7.46 11.57 -16.36
C PRO A 164 -8.72 10.92 -16.92
N THR A 165 -8.62 10.21 -18.05
CA THR A 165 -9.74 9.52 -18.72
C THR A 165 -9.87 8.04 -18.36
N ARG A 166 -8.84 7.46 -17.72
CA ARG A 166 -8.79 6.03 -17.43
C ARG A 166 -8.80 5.70 -15.94
N PHE A 167 -8.54 6.67 -15.07
CA PHE A 167 -8.59 6.50 -13.62
C PHE A 167 -9.67 7.36 -12.99
N SER A 168 -10.67 6.72 -12.37
CA SER A 168 -11.70 7.37 -11.57
C SER A 168 -11.46 7.09 -10.09
N LEU A 169 -11.39 8.14 -9.26
CA LEU A 169 -11.15 8.05 -7.83
C LEU A 169 -12.33 8.64 -7.07
N ILE A 170 -12.93 7.84 -6.20
CA ILE A 170 -14.09 8.21 -5.39
C ILE A 170 -13.70 8.01 -3.92
N HIS A 171 -13.70 9.09 -3.14
CA HIS A 171 -13.48 9.03 -1.69
C HIS A 171 -14.80 9.03 -0.94
N ILE A 172 -14.98 8.06 -0.05
CA ILE A 172 -16.10 7.97 0.90
C ILE A 172 -15.55 8.21 2.31
N LEU A 173 -16.14 9.18 3.05
CA LEU A 173 -15.66 9.58 4.36
C LEU A 173 -16.70 9.28 5.45
N SER A 174 -16.31 8.51 6.46
CA SER A 174 -17.25 8.05 7.50
C SER A 174 -17.36 8.96 8.72
N ARG A 175 -16.43 9.90 8.88
CA ARG A 175 -16.40 10.83 10.05
C ARG A 175 -16.18 12.29 9.66
N GLN A 176 -16.28 12.61 8.39
CA GLN A 176 -16.17 13.96 7.85
C GLN A 176 -17.28 14.16 6.84
N PRO A 177 -18.29 15.02 7.15
CA PRO A 177 -19.40 15.28 6.25
C PRO A 177 -18.96 15.81 4.88
N ARG A 178 -19.63 15.34 3.84
CA ARG A 178 -19.48 15.79 2.45
C ARG A 178 -20.81 16.34 1.99
N GLU A 179 -20.80 17.28 1.05
CA GLU A 179 -22.00 17.89 0.48
C GLU A 179 -22.91 16.86 -0.21
N VAL A 180 -22.31 15.89 -0.90
CA VAL A 180 -23.03 14.80 -1.55
C VAL A 180 -23.24 13.64 -0.57
N PRO A 181 -24.49 13.32 -0.18
CA PRO A 181 -24.77 12.25 0.80
C PRO A 181 -24.15 10.90 0.48
N LEU A 182 -24.10 10.53 -0.80
CA LEU A 182 -23.51 9.28 -1.29
C LEU A 182 -22.05 9.10 -0.88
N PHE A 183 -21.31 10.18 -0.62
CA PHE A 183 -19.90 10.16 -0.24
C PHE A 183 -19.69 10.16 1.28
N ASN A 184 -20.75 9.98 2.06
CA ASN A 184 -20.72 9.90 3.50
C ASN A 184 -20.94 8.46 3.98
N GLY A 185 -20.33 8.11 5.12
CA GLY A 185 -20.54 6.82 5.75
C GLY A 185 -19.46 5.80 5.41
N ARG A 186 -19.87 4.54 5.42
CA ARG A 186 -19.02 3.40 5.05
C ARG A 186 -19.47 2.86 3.70
N ILE A 187 -18.54 2.17 3.02
CA ILE A 187 -18.89 1.43 1.81
C ILE A 187 -19.69 0.20 2.26
N ASP A 188 -20.97 0.16 1.97
CA ASP A 188 -21.91 -0.91 2.32
C ASP A 188 -22.86 -1.23 1.15
N ARG A 189 -23.99 -1.88 1.43
CA ARG A 189 -24.97 -2.31 0.43
C ARG A 189 -26.17 -1.35 0.29
N GLU A 190 -26.22 -0.30 1.10
CA GLU A 190 -27.34 0.64 1.12
C GLU A 190 -27.12 1.85 0.22
#